data_6e6cb433389d54e5ab016dc4358153a3
#
_entry.id   6e6cb433389d54e5ab016dc4358153a3
#
_cell.length_a   1.000
_cell.length_b   1.000
_cell.length_c   1.000
_cell.angle_alpha   90.00
_cell.angle_beta   90.00
_cell.angle_gamma   90.00
#
_symmetry.space_group_name_H-M   'P 1'
#
loop_
_entity.id
_entity.type
_entity.pdbx_description
1 polymer ?
#
loop_
_entity_poly.entity_id
_entity_poly.type
_entity_poly.pdbx_seq_one_letter_code
_entity_poly.pdbx_strand_id
1 'polypeptide(L)'
;MRLHSTLHKWLLSLILLVGCLSVSAKEKEYVLFLSSVNAEEAWIHGFLNEIQKRFPYNKNIELHNYFLTVPVLKSEEEVRQAQANILQTYPTPPKAVVIVGDPGWLVSAPIFDGPWKDIPVILCYSRKGVPADLQTLLSKIPLTEENSIPIEEFNKNYNITVLEQPYYIKQTLELIRQLQPEVKRIAFISDDRYISVVTRQAIKEVMQKDFPNLQLELLSSEQISTEELLDTLTSYKKTTGVIYYAWLRQYGSNKNYYLSDHLKKILPSFLEVPVFTLADLNLQENLYVGGHYISIHDFTNTVMSLIGRILSGEAASSIPYQNGGIPQTYLNFADLKWCKIPENLYPKDAVYFFQPPTFYQQYKTYIWMTGLFIALLIALYIFYYIHSQRHKKELIQAKERAEESDRLKSAFLANMSHEIRTPLNAIVGFSSILAETTDAPENHEYIRIIEDNNYLLLQLINDILDLSRIEAGLLDFCYTDVDVNSCIRKLEDAFRFRMPANVECVTEFSMKKCYIHTEKNRLMQVLGNYFSNAIKYTNQGSITIGYYPPKNEKIRFYVRDTGCGISSDKQQTIFQRFVKLDNFKQGTGLGLSICQMIAEKMNATVGIHSEVNKGSEFWIELPYQPVN
;
A
#
# COMPACT_ATOMS: atom_id res chain seq x y z
N MET A 1 73.19 -13.17 8.76
CA MET A 1 72.38 -12.23 9.62
C MET A 1 72.05 -10.89 8.98
N ARG A 2 72.51 -10.49 7.81
CA ARG A 2 72.17 -9.19 7.19
C ARG A 2 70.99 -9.22 6.20
N LEU A 3 70.58 -10.40 5.71
CA LEU A 3 69.45 -10.49 4.78
C LEU A 3 68.06 -10.45 5.46
N HIS A 4 67.93 -10.87 6.71
CA HIS A 4 66.65 -10.85 7.44
C HIS A 4 66.25 -9.43 7.92
N SER A 5 67.18 -8.54 8.15
CA SER A 5 66.93 -7.16 8.59
C SER A 5 66.40 -6.27 7.44
N THR A 6 66.82 -6.51 6.24
CA THR A 6 66.33 -5.79 5.03
C THR A 6 64.94 -6.23 4.61
N LEU A 7 64.63 -7.51 4.70
CA LEU A 7 63.27 -8.02 4.39
C LEU A 7 62.22 -7.49 5.37
N HIS A 8 62.57 -7.42 6.67
CA HIS A 8 61.67 -6.84 7.69
C HIS A 8 61.41 -5.35 7.48
N LYS A 9 62.44 -4.59 7.06
CA LYS A 9 62.26 -3.15 6.75
C LYS A 9 61.39 -2.94 5.50
N TRP A 10 61.52 -3.78 4.49
CA TRP A 10 60.67 -3.74 3.30
C TRP A 10 59.23 -4.17 3.61
N LEU A 11 59.03 -5.18 4.45
CA LEU A 11 57.67 -5.58 4.90
C LEU A 11 57.03 -4.49 5.76
N LEU A 12 57.75 -3.83 6.66
CA LEU A 12 57.22 -2.71 7.44
C LEU A 12 56.94 -1.48 6.58
N SER A 13 57.76 -1.18 5.57
CA SER A 13 57.46 -0.11 4.61
C SER A 13 56.26 -0.44 3.71
N LEU A 14 56.09 -1.71 3.34
CA LEU A 14 54.92 -2.15 2.59
C LEU A 14 53.64 -2.10 3.44
N ILE A 15 53.71 -2.47 4.72
CA ILE A 15 52.58 -2.37 5.66
C ILE A 15 52.24 -0.90 5.96
N LEU A 16 53.25 -0.01 6.08
CA LEU A 16 53.03 1.42 6.18
C LEU A 16 52.47 2.04 4.89
N LEU A 17 52.89 1.57 3.71
CA LEU A 17 52.35 2.03 2.44
C LEU A 17 50.92 1.51 2.21
N VAL A 18 50.59 0.31 2.66
CA VAL A 18 49.22 -0.27 2.61
C VAL A 18 48.37 0.37 3.71
N GLY A 19 48.92 0.77 4.84
CA GLY A 19 48.23 1.52 5.91
C GLY A 19 47.95 2.98 5.55
N CYS A 20 48.68 3.58 4.59
CA CYS A 20 48.39 4.93 4.07
C CYS A 20 47.46 4.94 2.84
N LEU A 21 47.12 3.79 2.33
CA LEU A 21 45.95 3.60 1.45
C LEU A 21 44.73 3.29 2.33
N SER A 22 44.49 4.08 3.36
CA SER A 22 43.11 4.33 3.76
C SER A 22 42.46 4.94 2.54
N VAL A 23 41.88 4.10 1.72
CA VAL A 23 40.82 4.53 0.82
C VAL A 23 39.80 5.16 1.75
N SER A 24 39.92 6.48 1.91
CA SER A 24 38.81 7.29 2.41
C SER A 24 37.66 6.89 1.50
N ALA A 25 36.80 6.02 1.99
CA ALA A 25 35.54 5.77 1.33
C ALA A 25 34.94 7.16 1.21
N LYS A 26 34.96 7.74 0.01
CA LYS A 26 34.38 9.04 -0.24
C LYS A 26 32.97 8.88 0.24
N GLU A 27 32.62 9.55 1.34
CA GLU A 27 31.26 9.52 1.84
C GLU A 27 30.35 9.81 0.63
N LYS A 28 29.42 8.92 0.39
CA LYS A 28 28.51 9.09 -0.74
C LYS A 28 27.71 10.36 -0.52
N GLU A 29 27.66 11.17 -1.53
CA GLU A 29 26.81 12.36 -1.54
C GLU A 29 25.35 11.92 -1.38
N TYR A 30 24.51 12.71 -0.74
CA TYR A 30 23.12 12.33 -0.52
C TYR A 30 22.17 13.51 -0.63
N VAL A 31 20.92 13.20 -0.96
CA VAL A 31 19.77 14.08 -0.86
C VAL A 31 18.98 13.69 0.39
N LEU A 32 18.67 14.66 1.22
CA LEU A 32 17.97 14.44 2.48
C LEU A 32 16.50 14.86 2.35
N PHE A 33 15.59 13.95 2.65
CA PHE A 33 14.18 14.24 2.84
C PHE A 33 13.90 14.44 4.33
N LEU A 34 13.50 15.65 4.69
CA LEU A 34 13.02 16.02 6.03
C LEU A 34 11.50 16.06 6.00
N SER A 35 10.84 15.06 6.55
CA SER A 35 9.39 15.05 6.65
C SER A 35 8.90 15.58 7.99
N SER A 36 7.94 16.49 7.97
CA SER A 36 7.28 17.00 9.19
C SER A 36 6.42 15.95 9.89
N VAL A 37 6.05 14.88 9.21
CA VAL A 37 5.18 13.80 9.71
C VAL A 37 5.83 12.43 9.49
N ASN A 38 5.30 11.41 10.17
CA ASN A 38 5.84 10.05 10.13
C ASN A 38 5.60 9.36 8.78
N ALA A 39 6.43 8.33 8.51
CA ALA A 39 6.31 7.48 7.33
C ALA A 39 4.98 6.70 7.23
N GLU A 40 4.27 6.55 8.33
CA GLU A 40 3.01 5.80 8.42
C GLU A 40 1.80 6.57 7.83
N GLU A 41 1.94 7.86 7.56
CA GLU A 41 0.90 8.60 6.85
C GLU A 41 0.80 8.17 5.39
N ALA A 42 -0.39 7.76 4.95
CA ALA A 42 -0.60 7.12 3.65
C ALA A 42 -0.07 7.94 2.47
N TRP A 43 -0.23 9.28 2.49
CA TRP A 43 0.25 10.16 1.44
C TRP A 43 1.79 10.31 1.45
N ILE A 44 2.43 10.39 2.64
CA ILE A 44 3.90 10.39 2.77
C ILE A 44 4.46 9.05 2.28
N HIS A 45 3.86 7.95 2.72
CA HIS A 45 4.26 6.63 2.28
C HIS A 45 4.18 6.48 0.77
N GLY A 46 3.06 6.90 0.17
CA GLY A 46 2.88 6.92 -1.28
C GLY A 46 3.92 7.79 -1.99
N PHE A 47 4.14 9.01 -1.49
CA PHE A 47 5.10 9.96 -2.04
C PHE A 47 6.55 9.45 -1.97
N LEU A 48 7.00 8.96 -0.81
CA LEU A 48 8.36 8.42 -0.65
C LEU A 48 8.58 7.16 -1.48
N ASN A 49 7.58 6.28 -1.57
CA ASN A 49 7.66 5.10 -2.43
C ASN A 49 7.80 5.48 -3.90
N GLU A 50 7.03 6.47 -4.38
CA GLU A 50 7.15 6.95 -5.75
C GLU A 50 8.52 7.59 -6.02
N ILE A 51 9.04 8.39 -5.09
CA ILE A 51 10.40 8.95 -5.19
C ILE A 51 11.44 7.84 -5.21
N GLN A 52 11.36 6.89 -4.28
CA GLN A 52 12.33 5.80 -4.16
C GLN A 52 12.38 4.92 -5.42
N LYS A 53 11.22 4.67 -6.06
CA LYS A 53 11.15 3.94 -7.33
C LYS A 53 11.81 4.67 -8.49
N ARG A 54 11.80 5.98 -8.47
CA ARG A 54 12.21 6.85 -9.59
C ARG A 54 13.57 7.50 -9.37
N PHE A 55 14.02 7.58 -8.11
CA PHE A 55 15.34 8.15 -7.82
C PHE A 55 16.38 7.33 -8.56
N PRO A 56 17.15 7.94 -9.48
CA PRO A 56 18.13 7.20 -10.26
C PRO A 56 19.13 6.59 -9.29
N TYR A 57 19.32 5.27 -9.38
CA TYR A 57 20.39 4.55 -8.72
C TYR A 57 21.73 5.03 -9.31
N ASN A 58 22.06 6.29 -9.06
CA ASN A 58 23.38 6.79 -9.35
C ASN A 58 24.28 6.30 -8.22
N LYS A 59 25.31 5.51 -8.54
CA LYS A 59 26.23 4.92 -7.56
C LYS A 59 26.88 5.94 -6.60
N ASN A 60 26.73 7.24 -6.90
CA ASN A 60 27.39 8.33 -6.18
C ASN A 60 26.45 9.16 -5.27
N ILE A 61 25.10 9.05 -5.41
CA ILE A 61 24.15 9.85 -4.62
C ILE A 61 23.14 8.92 -3.97
N GLU A 62 22.98 9.04 -2.67
CA GLU A 62 22.00 8.29 -1.86
C GLU A 62 20.80 9.16 -1.50
N LEU A 63 19.68 8.51 -1.22
CA LEU A 63 18.47 9.13 -0.71
C LEU A 63 18.32 8.79 0.76
N HIS A 64 18.29 9.79 1.62
CA HIS A 64 18.09 9.64 3.05
C HIS A 64 16.77 10.24 3.48
N ASN A 65 16.04 9.57 4.36
CA ASN A 65 14.79 10.05 4.92
C ASN A 65 14.94 10.29 6.42
N TYR A 66 14.48 11.44 6.90
CA TYR A 66 14.43 11.78 8.31
C TYR A 66 13.05 12.32 8.68
N PHE A 67 12.47 11.80 9.74
CA PHE A 67 11.13 12.16 10.19
C PHE A 67 11.22 13.03 11.46
N LEU A 68 10.83 14.30 11.33
CA LEU A 68 10.88 15.30 12.39
C LEU A 68 9.82 15.10 13.47
N THR A 69 8.77 14.36 13.17
CA THR A 69 7.64 14.11 14.08
C THR A 69 7.07 15.40 14.70
N VAL A 70 6.98 16.46 13.89
CA VAL A 70 6.56 17.80 14.34
C VAL A 70 5.25 17.80 15.13
N PRO A 71 4.23 16.96 14.80
CA PRO A 71 2.97 16.94 15.55
C PRO A 71 3.10 16.64 17.04
N VAL A 72 4.20 16.04 17.49
CA VAL A 72 4.43 15.72 18.91
C VAL A 72 5.26 16.76 19.65
N LEU A 73 5.88 17.71 18.94
CA LEU A 73 6.66 18.78 19.56
C LEU A 73 5.73 19.78 20.27
N LYS A 74 6.02 20.06 21.54
CA LYS A 74 5.21 20.91 22.39
C LYS A 74 5.93 22.14 22.91
N SER A 75 7.26 22.19 22.74
CA SER A 75 8.09 23.25 23.28
C SER A 75 9.25 23.59 22.35
N GLU A 76 9.78 24.79 22.50
CA GLU A 76 11.00 25.20 21.78
C GLU A 76 12.22 24.35 22.13
N GLU A 77 12.28 23.81 23.34
CA GLU A 77 13.37 22.93 23.75
C GLU A 77 13.35 21.62 22.99
N GLU A 78 12.15 21.02 22.79
CA GLU A 78 11.99 19.83 21.95
C GLU A 78 12.37 20.10 20.49
N VAL A 79 12.08 21.31 20.00
CA VAL A 79 12.50 21.76 18.67
C VAL A 79 14.03 21.86 18.58
N ARG A 80 14.68 22.51 19.56
CA ARG A 80 16.16 22.58 19.62
C ARG A 80 16.80 21.20 19.69
N GLN A 81 16.20 20.29 20.44
CA GLN A 81 16.67 18.89 20.49
C GLN A 81 16.52 18.19 19.13
N ALA A 82 15.40 18.40 18.42
CA ALA A 82 15.21 17.86 17.07
C ALA A 82 16.25 18.38 16.08
N GLN A 83 16.59 19.68 16.14
CA GLN A 83 17.64 20.29 15.32
C GLN A 83 19.03 19.67 15.63
N ALA A 84 19.37 19.53 16.91
CA ALA A 84 20.62 18.90 17.34
C ALA A 84 20.71 17.45 16.86
N ASN A 85 19.63 16.69 16.91
CA ASN A 85 19.55 15.31 16.44
C ASN A 85 19.77 15.21 14.91
N ILE A 86 19.24 16.16 14.12
CA ILE A 86 19.50 16.20 12.67
C ILE A 86 21.01 16.38 12.42
N LEU A 87 21.62 17.38 13.06
CA LEU A 87 23.04 17.68 12.86
C LEU A 87 23.95 16.55 13.36
N GLN A 88 23.54 15.86 14.41
CA GLN A 88 24.26 14.69 14.91
C GLN A 88 24.14 13.50 13.94
N THR A 89 22.96 13.30 13.35
CA THR A 89 22.72 12.20 12.40
C THR A 89 23.40 12.46 11.06
N TYR A 90 23.48 13.73 10.65
CA TYR A 90 24.01 14.18 9.37
C TYR A 90 25.11 15.23 9.56
N PRO A 91 26.30 14.82 10.06
CA PRO A 91 27.39 15.74 10.30
C PRO A 91 27.96 16.35 9.02
N THR A 92 27.88 15.63 7.89
CA THR A 92 28.26 16.12 6.56
C THR A 92 27.03 16.69 5.89
N PRO A 93 27.04 17.96 5.41
CA PRO A 93 25.90 18.57 4.76
C PRO A 93 25.43 17.79 3.51
N PRO A 94 24.10 17.66 3.26
CA PRO A 94 23.57 17.04 2.06
C PRO A 94 23.79 17.87 0.81
N LYS A 95 23.69 17.29 -0.39
CA LYS A 95 23.71 18.01 -1.67
C LYS A 95 22.45 18.85 -1.91
N ALA A 96 21.33 18.39 -1.39
CA ALA A 96 20.06 19.08 -1.39
C ALA A 96 19.19 18.57 -0.26
N VAL A 97 18.27 19.38 0.20
CA VAL A 97 17.25 19.00 1.18
C VAL A 97 15.87 19.19 0.58
N VAL A 98 15.04 18.17 0.69
CA VAL A 98 13.62 18.22 0.38
C VAL A 98 12.86 18.24 1.69
N ILE A 99 12.24 19.38 2.02
CA ILE A 99 11.45 19.55 3.23
C ILE A 99 9.98 19.37 2.88
N VAL A 100 9.31 18.49 3.62
CA VAL A 100 7.91 18.17 3.39
C VAL A 100 7.06 18.79 4.48
N GLY A 101 6.31 19.84 4.08
CA GLY A 101 5.41 20.62 4.93
C GLY A 101 6.05 21.83 5.62
N ASP A 102 5.30 22.92 5.70
CA ASP A 102 5.71 24.18 6.35
C ASP A 102 6.21 23.97 7.79
N PRO A 103 5.60 23.09 8.61
CA PRO A 103 6.11 22.82 9.95
C PRO A 103 7.53 22.28 9.95
N GLY A 104 7.90 21.48 8.95
CA GLY A 104 9.26 20.96 8.80
C GLY A 104 10.26 22.05 8.53
N TRP A 105 9.88 23.06 7.72
CA TRP A 105 10.71 24.25 7.49
C TRP A 105 10.97 25.01 8.78
N LEU A 106 9.91 25.38 9.52
CA LEU A 106 10.05 26.14 10.76
C LEU A 106 10.95 25.46 11.79
N VAL A 107 10.82 24.15 11.93
CA VAL A 107 11.67 23.38 12.83
C VAL A 107 13.13 23.36 12.36
N SER A 108 13.39 23.28 11.06
CA SER A 108 14.74 23.13 10.52
C SER A 108 15.40 24.45 10.11
N ALA A 109 14.66 25.55 9.97
CA ALA A 109 15.16 26.84 9.49
C ALA A 109 16.46 27.31 10.18
N PRO A 110 16.65 27.23 11.51
CA PRO A 110 17.90 27.62 12.16
C PRO A 110 19.13 26.82 11.71
N ILE A 111 18.97 25.63 11.14
CA ILE A 111 20.06 24.85 10.56
C ILE A 111 20.57 25.52 9.28
N PHE A 112 19.66 26.14 8.51
CA PHE A 112 19.96 26.88 7.28
C PHE A 112 20.43 28.31 7.54
N ASP A 113 20.22 28.86 8.72
CA ASP A 113 20.88 30.08 9.19
C ASP A 113 22.32 29.80 9.67
N GLY A 114 22.66 28.54 9.87
CA GLY A 114 23.94 28.08 10.44
C GLY A 114 24.70 27.12 9.53
N PRO A 115 24.88 25.84 9.95
CA PRO A 115 25.79 24.90 9.27
C PRO A 115 25.42 24.58 7.81
N TRP A 116 24.16 24.72 7.43
CA TRP A 116 23.65 24.38 6.09
C TRP A 116 23.22 25.62 5.28
N LYS A 117 23.80 26.79 5.55
CA LYS A 117 23.37 28.07 4.99
C LYS A 117 23.23 28.10 3.46
N ASP A 118 24.13 27.43 2.75
CA ASP A 118 24.14 27.47 1.27
C ASP A 118 23.52 26.22 0.63
N ILE A 119 23.04 25.29 1.45
CA ILE A 119 22.45 24.04 0.95
C ILE A 119 21.13 24.34 0.25
N PRO A 120 20.96 23.88 -1.01
CA PRO A 120 19.72 24.09 -1.73
C PRO A 120 18.56 23.30 -1.12
N VAL A 121 17.40 23.98 -1.00
CA VAL A 121 16.19 23.44 -0.38
C VAL A 121 15.05 23.44 -1.38
N ILE A 122 14.30 22.34 -1.40
CA ILE A 122 12.99 22.23 -2.03
C ILE A 122 11.95 22.11 -0.92
N LEU A 123 11.16 23.15 -0.69
CA LEU A 123 10.07 23.10 0.27
C LEU A 123 8.80 22.62 -0.44
N CYS A 124 8.36 21.42 -0.06
CA CYS A 124 7.19 20.77 -0.64
C CYS A 124 5.96 20.90 0.26
N TYR A 125 4.77 20.80 -0.34
CA TYR A 125 3.49 20.84 0.38
C TYR A 125 3.32 22.13 1.17
N SER A 126 3.88 23.22 0.66
CA SER A 126 3.72 24.54 1.23
C SER A 126 2.42 25.20 0.73
N ARG A 127 2.00 26.22 1.43
CA ARG A 127 0.87 27.09 1.10
C ARG A 127 1.40 28.45 0.67
N LYS A 128 0.50 29.37 0.32
CA LYS A 128 0.87 30.75 -0.07
C LYS A 128 1.63 31.53 1.01
N GLY A 129 1.56 31.10 2.26
CA GLY A 129 2.30 31.66 3.37
C GLY A 129 2.72 30.59 4.35
N VAL A 130 3.86 30.78 4.97
CA VAL A 130 4.43 29.92 6.04
C VAL A 130 4.31 30.67 7.36
N PRO A 131 4.05 30.01 8.50
CA PRO A 131 4.02 30.70 9.79
C PRO A 131 5.28 31.54 10.01
N ALA A 132 5.11 32.76 10.53
CA ALA A 132 6.22 33.69 10.75
C ALA A 132 7.14 33.23 11.88
N ASP A 133 6.62 32.47 12.84
CA ASP A 133 7.33 32.03 14.02
C ASP A 133 6.89 30.64 14.50
N LEU A 134 7.74 30.07 15.36
CA LEU A 134 7.53 28.76 15.94
C LEU A 134 6.32 28.74 16.93
N GLN A 135 6.03 29.86 17.58
CA GLN A 135 4.94 29.96 18.53
C GLN A 135 3.57 29.79 17.84
N THR A 136 3.41 30.35 16.64
CA THR A 136 2.24 30.15 15.77
C THR A 136 2.00 28.67 15.49
N LEU A 137 3.08 27.91 15.22
CA LEU A 137 3.02 26.46 15.00
C LEU A 137 2.65 25.70 16.27
N LEU A 138 3.38 25.93 17.37
CA LEU A 138 3.23 25.19 18.62
C LEU A 138 1.88 25.46 19.29
N SER A 139 1.38 26.70 19.20
CA SER A 139 0.07 27.09 19.72
C SER A 139 -1.08 26.82 18.75
N LYS A 140 -0.79 26.24 17.56
CA LYS A 140 -1.78 25.89 16.53
C LYS A 140 -2.66 27.08 16.13
N ILE A 141 -2.05 28.26 16.01
CA ILE A 141 -2.75 29.49 15.62
C ILE A 141 -3.03 29.46 14.11
N PRO A 142 -4.26 29.74 13.65
CA PRO A 142 -4.56 29.88 12.24
C PRO A 142 -3.69 30.95 11.54
N LEU A 143 -3.33 30.71 10.29
CA LEU A 143 -2.58 31.68 9.51
C LEU A 143 -3.42 32.91 9.17
N THR A 144 -2.82 34.07 9.35
CA THR A 144 -3.31 35.38 8.94
C THR A 144 -2.20 36.11 8.18
N GLU A 145 -2.50 37.26 7.55
CA GLU A 145 -1.47 38.10 6.92
C GLU A 145 -0.41 38.59 7.92
N GLU A 146 -0.79 38.76 9.21
CA GLU A 146 0.10 39.28 10.25
C GLU A 146 1.09 38.24 10.79
N ASN A 147 0.69 36.94 10.80
CA ASN A 147 1.49 35.86 11.39
C ASN A 147 2.05 34.91 10.34
N SER A 148 2.04 35.29 9.07
CA SER A 148 2.59 34.51 7.96
C SER A 148 3.59 35.30 7.13
N ILE A 149 4.62 34.60 6.63
CA ILE A 149 5.56 35.12 5.66
C ILE A 149 5.13 34.62 4.28
N PRO A 150 4.91 35.52 3.30
CA PRO A 150 4.63 35.12 1.94
C PRO A 150 5.77 34.29 1.35
N ILE A 151 5.42 33.26 0.58
CA ILE A 151 6.40 32.33 0.00
C ILE A 151 7.42 33.05 -0.88
N GLU A 152 7.01 34.07 -1.60
CA GLU A 152 7.86 34.85 -2.51
C GLU A 152 9.01 35.58 -1.77
N GLU A 153 8.93 35.71 -0.45
CA GLU A 153 9.99 36.33 0.34
C GLU A 153 11.12 35.38 0.73
N PHE A 154 10.87 34.06 0.72
CA PHE A 154 11.88 33.05 1.13
C PHE A 154 13.10 33.04 0.21
N ASN A 155 12.92 33.15 -1.11
CA ASN A 155 14.02 33.12 -2.06
C ASN A 155 15.03 34.27 -1.88
N LYS A 156 14.66 35.33 -1.16
CA LYS A 156 15.55 36.47 -0.90
C LYS A 156 16.62 36.13 0.16
N ASN A 157 16.29 35.27 1.09
CA ASN A 157 17.11 34.99 2.28
C ASN A 157 17.78 33.61 2.26
N TYR A 158 17.25 32.66 1.49
CA TYR A 158 17.68 31.27 1.47
C TYR A 158 17.85 30.75 0.05
N ASN A 159 18.71 29.74 -0.14
CA ASN A 159 18.80 29.00 -1.39
C ASN A 159 17.65 27.97 -1.48
N ILE A 160 16.42 28.45 -1.68
CA ILE A 160 15.20 27.67 -1.58
C ILE A 160 14.31 27.88 -2.81
N THR A 161 13.68 26.81 -3.27
CA THR A 161 12.51 26.85 -4.14
C THR A 161 11.32 26.22 -3.44
N VAL A 162 10.11 26.66 -3.79
CA VAL A 162 8.89 26.20 -3.12
C VAL A 162 7.94 25.57 -4.12
N LEU A 163 7.42 24.41 -3.74
CA LEU A 163 6.44 23.66 -4.48
C LEU A 163 5.11 23.66 -3.72
N GLU A 164 4.16 24.42 -4.23
CA GLU A 164 2.84 24.55 -3.62
C GLU A 164 1.97 23.33 -3.91
N GLN A 165 1.23 22.91 -2.90
CA GLN A 165 0.10 21.98 -3.06
C GLN A 165 -1.14 22.58 -2.38
N PRO A 166 -1.87 23.43 -3.08
CA PRO A 166 -3.08 24.02 -2.54
C PRO A 166 -4.19 22.97 -2.38
N TYR A 167 -5.06 23.18 -1.40
CA TYR A 167 -6.30 22.42 -1.32
C TYR A 167 -7.37 23.12 -2.16
N TYR A 168 -7.88 22.40 -3.13
CA TYR A 168 -8.94 22.87 -4.03
C TYR A 168 -10.32 22.68 -3.38
N ILE A 169 -10.51 23.33 -2.21
CA ILE A 169 -11.70 23.19 -1.37
C ILE A 169 -12.97 23.56 -2.16
N LYS A 170 -12.96 24.70 -2.86
CA LYS A 170 -14.09 25.16 -3.66
C LYS A 170 -14.49 24.14 -4.72
N GLN A 171 -13.55 23.65 -5.50
CA GLN A 171 -13.79 22.67 -6.57
C GLN A 171 -14.28 21.33 -5.99
N THR A 172 -13.77 20.90 -4.84
CA THR A 172 -14.25 19.71 -4.16
C THR A 172 -15.69 19.89 -3.66
N LEU A 173 -16.05 21.06 -3.14
CA LEU A 173 -17.44 21.38 -2.72
C LEU A 173 -18.38 21.46 -3.92
N GLU A 174 -17.94 22.02 -5.04
CA GLU A 174 -18.69 22.03 -6.30
C GLU A 174 -18.92 20.59 -6.80
N LEU A 175 -17.89 19.75 -6.73
CA LEU A 175 -17.98 18.31 -7.05
C LEU A 175 -19.00 17.59 -6.16
N ILE A 176 -18.97 17.85 -4.85
CA ILE A 176 -19.95 17.28 -3.90
C ILE A 176 -21.36 17.70 -4.30
N ARG A 177 -21.59 18.98 -4.59
CA ARG A 177 -22.91 19.47 -5.03
C ARG A 177 -23.37 18.87 -6.34
N GLN A 178 -22.45 18.62 -7.26
CA GLN A 178 -22.76 17.95 -8.52
C GLN A 178 -23.17 16.51 -8.30
N LEU A 179 -22.45 15.76 -7.48
CA LEU A 179 -22.69 14.34 -7.21
C LEU A 179 -23.83 14.11 -6.20
N GLN A 180 -24.08 15.08 -5.32
CA GLN A 180 -25.14 15.07 -4.32
C GLN A 180 -25.99 16.36 -4.40
N PRO A 181 -26.93 16.48 -5.37
CA PRO A 181 -27.72 17.71 -5.54
C PRO A 181 -28.58 18.10 -4.34
N GLU A 182 -28.91 17.12 -3.49
CA GLU A 182 -29.71 17.35 -2.26
C GLU A 182 -28.86 17.73 -1.04
N VAL A 183 -27.54 17.91 -1.19
CA VAL A 183 -26.65 18.24 -0.07
C VAL A 183 -27.03 19.56 0.57
N LYS A 184 -27.16 19.55 1.89
CA LYS A 184 -27.46 20.72 2.75
C LYS A 184 -26.38 20.98 3.78
N ARG A 185 -25.57 19.95 4.08
CA ARG A 185 -24.54 19.98 5.10
C ARG A 185 -23.26 19.39 4.56
N ILE A 186 -22.14 19.95 4.98
CA ILE A 186 -20.80 19.41 4.78
C ILE A 186 -20.23 19.03 6.13
N ALA A 187 -19.93 17.76 6.33
CA ALA A 187 -19.19 17.25 7.48
C ALA A 187 -17.71 17.18 7.14
N PHE A 188 -16.88 17.91 7.84
CA PHE A 188 -15.44 17.95 7.66
C PHE A 188 -14.74 17.22 8.80
N ILE A 189 -14.10 16.10 8.50
CA ILE A 189 -13.42 15.24 9.46
C ILE A 189 -11.95 15.61 9.52
N SER A 190 -11.46 16.02 10.68
CA SER A 190 -10.06 16.41 10.87
C SER A 190 -9.56 16.12 12.27
N ASP A 191 -8.25 16.09 12.44
CA ASP A 191 -7.59 15.98 13.75
C ASP A 191 -7.22 17.36 14.33
N ASP A 192 -6.44 17.37 15.41
CA ASP A 192 -6.03 18.56 16.15
C ASP A 192 -4.65 19.10 15.74
N ARG A 193 -4.01 18.54 14.72
CA ARG A 193 -2.72 19.03 14.25
C ARG A 193 -2.83 20.44 13.66
N TYR A 194 -1.73 21.19 13.74
CA TYR A 194 -1.65 22.55 13.18
C TYR A 194 -2.22 22.63 11.76
N ILE A 195 -1.80 21.71 10.88
CA ILE A 195 -2.25 21.68 9.48
C ILE A 195 -3.77 21.51 9.34
N SER A 196 -4.38 20.74 10.23
CA SER A 196 -5.83 20.53 10.28
C SER A 196 -6.57 21.78 10.78
N VAL A 197 -6.00 22.50 11.74
CA VAL A 197 -6.56 23.78 12.24
C VAL A 197 -6.60 24.80 11.11
N VAL A 198 -5.50 24.95 10.38
CA VAL A 198 -5.43 25.88 9.23
C VAL A 198 -6.39 25.47 8.11
N THR A 199 -6.54 24.18 7.86
CA THR A 199 -7.49 23.69 6.84
C THR A 199 -8.94 23.89 7.26
N ARG A 200 -9.28 23.72 8.56
CA ARG A 200 -10.60 24.07 9.09
C ARG A 200 -10.94 25.54 8.90
N GLN A 201 -9.96 26.43 9.08
CA GLN A 201 -10.16 27.85 8.82
C GLN A 201 -10.41 28.11 7.35
N ALA A 202 -9.61 27.54 6.47
CA ALA A 202 -9.76 27.70 5.02
C ALA A 202 -11.12 27.20 4.51
N ILE A 203 -11.62 26.05 5.00
CA ILE A 203 -12.93 25.55 4.58
C ILE A 203 -14.06 26.45 5.10
N LYS A 204 -13.94 27.00 6.33
CA LYS A 204 -14.93 27.98 6.84
C LYS A 204 -15.03 29.20 5.93
N GLU A 205 -13.90 29.77 5.54
CA GLU A 205 -13.84 30.95 4.66
C GLU A 205 -14.46 30.69 3.30
N VAL A 206 -14.10 29.56 2.66
CA VAL A 206 -14.69 29.17 1.38
C VAL A 206 -16.19 28.91 1.50
N MET A 207 -16.62 28.23 2.57
CA MET A 207 -18.05 27.96 2.82
C MET A 207 -18.84 29.24 3.03
N GLN A 208 -18.33 30.15 3.84
CA GLN A 208 -18.99 31.45 4.10
C GLN A 208 -19.09 32.31 2.84
N LYS A 209 -18.04 32.32 2.03
CA LYS A 209 -17.95 33.15 0.81
C LYS A 209 -18.74 32.57 -0.35
N ASP A 210 -18.51 31.30 -0.68
CA ASP A 210 -18.98 30.70 -1.93
C ASP A 210 -20.20 29.78 -1.74
N PHE A 211 -20.46 29.30 -0.50
CA PHE A 211 -21.52 28.31 -0.21
C PHE A 211 -22.35 28.69 1.05
N PRO A 212 -22.88 29.91 1.17
CA PRO A 212 -23.55 30.38 2.40
C PRO A 212 -24.81 29.58 2.76
N ASN A 213 -25.38 28.83 1.81
CA ASN A 213 -26.57 28.01 2.02
C ASN A 213 -26.25 26.60 2.54
N LEU A 214 -24.99 26.19 2.63
CA LEU A 214 -24.58 24.91 3.16
C LEU A 214 -24.14 25.05 4.63
N GLN A 215 -24.60 24.16 5.46
CA GLN A 215 -24.13 24.07 6.84
C GLN A 215 -22.78 23.37 6.90
N LEU A 216 -21.82 23.89 7.67
CA LEU A 216 -20.56 23.25 7.97
C LEU A 216 -20.61 22.61 9.35
N GLU A 217 -20.34 21.32 9.40
CA GLU A 217 -20.15 20.55 10.63
C GLU A 217 -18.68 20.13 10.72
N LEU A 218 -18.02 20.52 11.80
CA LEU A 218 -16.61 20.20 12.02
C LEU A 218 -16.51 19.05 13.01
N LEU A 219 -15.99 17.91 12.55
CA LEU A 219 -15.74 16.73 13.36
C LEU A 219 -14.23 16.67 13.65
N SER A 220 -13.88 16.95 14.90
CA SER A 220 -12.48 17.03 15.33
C SER A 220 -12.15 15.93 16.34
N SER A 221 -11.00 15.28 16.16
CA SER A 221 -10.51 14.27 17.12
C SER A 221 -10.19 14.83 18.51
N GLU A 222 -10.12 16.14 18.64
CA GLU A 222 -10.01 16.83 19.93
C GLU A 222 -11.34 16.82 20.71
N GLN A 223 -12.46 16.94 20.00
CA GLN A 223 -13.79 17.14 20.58
C GLN A 223 -14.56 15.83 20.77
N ILE A 224 -14.40 14.89 19.86
CA ILE A 224 -15.14 13.62 19.87
C ILE A 224 -14.22 12.41 19.79
N SER A 225 -14.67 11.28 20.32
CA SER A 225 -13.97 10.01 20.23
C SER A 225 -14.11 9.40 18.82
N THR A 226 -13.30 8.40 18.51
CA THR A 226 -13.41 7.64 17.26
C THR A 226 -14.75 6.90 17.18
N GLU A 227 -15.25 6.41 18.31
CA GLU A 227 -16.54 5.71 18.41
C GLU A 227 -17.69 6.69 18.14
N GLU A 228 -17.68 7.86 18.79
CA GLU A 228 -18.67 8.92 18.55
C GLU A 228 -18.62 9.44 17.10
N LEU A 229 -17.43 9.52 16.50
CA LEU A 229 -17.30 9.82 15.07
C LEU A 229 -18.04 8.78 14.23
N LEU A 230 -17.78 7.49 14.45
CA LEU A 230 -18.42 6.40 13.68
C LEU A 230 -19.94 6.43 13.86
N ASP A 231 -20.42 6.59 15.08
CA ASP A 231 -21.86 6.70 15.37
C ASP A 231 -22.49 7.90 14.65
N THR A 232 -21.81 9.06 14.68
CA THR A 232 -22.26 10.25 13.96
C THR A 232 -22.36 9.98 12.46
N LEU A 233 -21.34 9.39 11.89
CA LEU A 233 -21.24 9.13 10.45
C LEU A 233 -22.31 8.13 9.97
N THR A 234 -22.65 7.12 10.77
CA THR A 234 -23.74 6.17 10.43
C THR A 234 -25.11 6.83 10.38
N SER A 235 -25.28 7.97 11.06
CA SER A 235 -26.52 8.76 11.04
C SER A 235 -26.69 9.58 9.75
N TYR A 236 -25.64 9.78 8.98
CA TYR A 236 -25.66 10.65 7.81
C TYR A 236 -26.44 10.05 6.65
N LYS A 237 -27.15 10.92 5.95
CA LYS A 237 -27.96 10.63 4.78
C LYS A 237 -27.44 11.40 3.57
N LYS A 238 -27.99 11.17 2.41
CA LYS A 238 -27.63 11.81 1.13
C LYS A 238 -27.64 13.35 1.15
N THR A 239 -28.20 13.96 2.18
CA THR A 239 -28.17 15.41 2.39
C THR A 239 -26.89 15.92 3.05
N THR A 240 -25.97 15.02 3.43
CA THR A 240 -24.67 15.37 4.03
C THR A 240 -23.55 14.92 3.10
N GLY A 241 -22.70 15.85 2.68
CA GLY A 241 -21.43 15.56 2.03
C GLY A 241 -20.34 15.40 3.07
N VAL A 242 -19.52 14.36 2.95
CA VAL A 242 -18.45 14.06 3.92
C VAL A 242 -17.11 14.32 3.28
N ILE A 243 -16.28 15.14 3.91
CA ILE A 243 -14.89 15.37 3.53
C ILE A 243 -14.00 14.80 4.63
N TYR A 244 -13.22 13.79 4.28
CA TYR A 244 -12.18 13.26 5.16
C TYR A 244 -10.85 13.95 4.85
N TYR A 245 -10.25 14.55 5.86
CA TYR A 245 -8.95 15.18 5.75
C TYR A 245 -7.87 14.37 6.49
N ALA A 246 -8.06 14.19 7.81
CA ALA A 246 -7.14 13.45 8.67
C ALA A 246 -7.85 13.06 9.97
N TRP A 247 -7.41 11.98 10.59
CA TRP A 247 -7.87 11.59 11.92
C TRP A 247 -6.73 10.96 12.69
N LEU A 248 -6.17 11.73 13.60
CA LEU A 248 -5.13 11.33 14.53
C LEU A 248 -5.60 11.62 15.94
N ARG A 249 -5.49 10.65 16.83
CA ARG A 249 -5.83 10.84 18.24
C ARG A 249 -4.69 10.38 19.13
N GLN A 250 -4.33 11.20 20.11
CA GLN A 250 -3.35 10.84 21.13
C GLN A 250 -4.04 9.98 22.19
N TYR A 251 -3.54 8.78 22.46
CA TYR A 251 -4.04 7.88 23.49
C TYR A 251 -3.07 7.88 24.69
N GLY A 252 -3.55 8.35 25.86
CA GLY A 252 -2.83 8.31 27.13
C GLY A 252 -1.63 9.26 27.24
N SER A 253 -0.90 9.16 28.34
CA SER A 253 0.30 9.95 28.64
C SER A 253 1.56 9.48 27.89
N ASN A 254 1.54 8.30 27.30
CA ASN A 254 2.57 7.82 26.39
C ASN A 254 2.32 8.37 25.00
N LYS A 255 3.35 9.00 24.41
CA LYS A 255 3.39 9.74 23.14
C LYS A 255 2.99 8.94 21.88
N ASN A 256 2.26 7.84 22.01
CA ASN A 256 1.82 7.02 20.89
C ASN A 256 0.57 7.60 20.24
N TYR A 257 0.72 8.12 19.04
CA TYR A 257 -0.41 8.49 18.18
C TYR A 257 -0.95 7.23 17.50
N TYR A 258 -2.23 6.97 17.71
CA TYR A 258 -2.94 6.01 16.88
C TYR A 258 -3.22 6.66 15.51
N LEU A 259 -2.41 6.35 14.52
CA LEU A 259 -2.83 6.50 13.14
C LEU A 259 -3.97 5.52 12.91
N SER A 260 -5.16 6.01 12.68
CA SER A 260 -6.26 5.13 12.36
C SER A 260 -6.24 4.74 10.89
N ASP A 261 -5.19 4.03 10.44
CA ASP A 261 -5.23 3.35 9.14
C ASP A 261 -6.42 2.37 9.07
N HIS A 262 -6.84 1.87 10.24
CA HIS A 262 -8.10 1.16 10.39
C HIS A 262 -9.31 2.03 10.08
N LEU A 263 -9.36 3.27 10.57
CA LEU A 263 -10.47 4.17 10.30
C LEU A 263 -10.56 4.47 8.80
N LYS A 264 -9.45 4.74 8.13
CA LYS A 264 -9.41 4.96 6.68
C LYS A 264 -10.01 3.80 5.88
N LYS A 265 -9.78 2.57 6.33
CA LYS A 265 -10.30 1.35 5.68
C LYS A 265 -11.74 1.03 6.05
N ILE A 266 -12.13 1.37 7.26
CA ILE A 266 -13.45 1.03 7.81
C ILE A 266 -14.49 2.10 7.44
N LEU A 267 -14.11 3.36 7.46
CA LEU A 267 -15.00 4.50 7.29
C LEU A 267 -15.91 4.38 6.05
N PRO A 268 -15.40 4.05 4.86
CA PRO A 268 -16.25 3.89 3.69
C PRO A 268 -17.20 2.69 3.75
N SER A 269 -16.85 1.64 4.50
CA SER A 269 -17.69 0.44 4.62
C SER A 269 -18.93 0.66 5.50
N PHE A 270 -18.90 1.67 6.37
CA PHE A 270 -20.02 2.02 7.26
C PHE A 270 -20.92 3.12 6.71
N LEU A 271 -20.50 3.80 5.64
CA LEU A 271 -21.20 4.97 5.13
C LEU A 271 -21.99 4.62 3.87
N GLU A 272 -23.27 4.96 3.87
CA GLU A 272 -24.10 4.99 2.65
C GLU A 272 -23.89 6.29 1.85
N VAL A 273 -23.10 7.23 2.38
CA VAL A 273 -22.79 8.52 1.75
C VAL A 273 -21.36 8.55 1.24
N PRO A 274 -21.10 9.21 0.10
CA PRO A 274 -19.76 9.29 -0.45
C PRO A 274 -18.83 10.11 0.46
N VAL A 275 -17.60 9.61 0.62
CA VAL A 275 -16.53 10.30 1.34
C VAL A 275 -15.55 10.89 0.34
N PHE A 276 -15.37 12.20 0.42
CA PHE A 276 -14.43 12.95 -0.42
C PHE A 276 -13.14 13.26 0.31
N THR A 277 -12.09 13.59 -0.43
CA THR A 277 -10.78 13.97 0.10
C THR A 277 -10.31 15.28 -0.55
N LEU A 278 -9.43 16.02 0.16
CA LEU A 278 -8.81 17.24 -0.35
C LEU A 278 -7.41 17.01 -0.93
N ALA A 279 -6.88 15.79 -0.80
CA ALA A 279 -5.56 15.40 -1.27
C ALA A 279 -5.60 13.95 -1.77
N ASP A 280 -4.60 13.58 -2.53
CA ASP A 280 -4.40 12.19 -2.95
C ASP A 280 -4.03 11.32 -1.74
N LEU A 281 -4.96 10.49 -1.30
CA LEU A 281 -4.77 9.53 -0.22
C LEU A 281 -4.53 8.11 -0.74
N ASN A 282 -4.05 7.98 -1.98
CA ASN A 282 -3.89 6.71 -2.68
C ASN A 282 -5.24 5.97 -2.83
N LEU A 283 -6.11 6.50 -3.70
CA LEU A 283 -7.45 5.95 -3.95
C LEU A 283 -7.45 4.46 -4.35
N GLN A 284 -6.32 3.94 -4.84
CA GLN A 284 -6.21 2.53 -5.20
C GLN A 284 -6.17 1.59 -3.98
N GLU A 285 -5.83 2.12 -2.82
CA GLU A 285 -5.75 1.36 -1.56
C GLU A 285 -6.86 1.72 -0.57
N ASN A 286 -7.54 2.85 -0.78
CA ASN A 286 -8.54 3.39 0.14
C ASN A 286 -9.89 3.57 -0.57
N LEU A 287 -10.96 3.23 0.13
CA LEU A 287 -12.34 3.29 -0.36
C LEU A 287 -12.93 4.71 -0.23
N TYR A 288 -12.29 5.72 -0.80
CA TYR A 288 -12.85 7.08 -0.90
C TYR A 288 -13.38 7.34 -2.31
N VAL A 289 -14.48 8.10 -2.37
CA VAL A 289 -15.05 8.47 -3.67
C VAL A 289 -14.08 9.32 -4.49
N GLY A 290 -13.29 10.16 -3.83
CA GLY A 290 -12.29 10.98 -4.48
C GLY A 290 -12.36 12.45 -4.11
N GLY A 291 -11.89 13.32 -5.01
CA GLY A 291 -11.84 14.76 -4.80
C GLY A 291 -11.22 15.49 -5.98
N HIS A 292 -10.96 16.79 -5.80
CA HIS A 292 -10.22 17.59 -6.78
C HIS A 292 -8.87 18.01 -6.21
N TYR A 293 -7.77 17.46 -6.76
CA TYR A 293 -6.43 17.66 -6.21
C TYR A 293 -5.33 17.36 -7.24
N ILE A 294 -4.08 17.64 -6.87
CA ILE A 294 -2.89 17.22 -7.62
C ILE A 294 -2.52 15.80 -7.19
N SER A 295 -2.32 14.89 -8.13
CA SER A 295 -1.95 13.51 -7.82
C SER A 295 -0.54 13.42 -7.20
N ILE A 296 -0.33 12.44 -6.31
CA ILE A 296 1.01 12.12 -5.78
C ILE A 296 2.00 11.86 -6.94
N HIS A 297 1.52 11.23 -8.00
CA HIS A 297 2.33 10.93 -9.17
C HIS A 297 2.87 12.20 -9.85
N ASP A 298 1.99 13.18 -10.16
CA ASP A 298 2.39 14.43 -10.82
C ASP A 298 3.26 15.28 -9.91
N PHE A 299 2.88 15.35 -8.62
CA PHE A 299 3.67 16.05 -7.63
C PHE A 299 5.09 15.47 -7.53
N THR A 300 5.21 14.16 -7.47
CA THR A 300 6.51 13.45 -7.43
C THR A 300 7.33 13.74 -8.69
N ASN A 301 6.71 13.75 -9.88
CA ASN A 301 7.41 14.09 -11.12
C ASN A 301 8.03 15.48 -11.03
N THR A 302 7.29 16.45 -10.50
CA THR A 302 7.78 17.83 -10.34
C THR A 302 8.93 17.90 -9.33
N VAL A 303 8.81 17.23 -8.17
CA VAL A 303 9.90 17.14 -7.18
C VAL A 303 11.16 16.52 -7.78
N MET A 304 11.02 15.40 -8.50
CA MET A 304 12.16 14.73 -9.14
C MET A 304 12.83 15.61 -10.20
N SER A 305 12.06 16.37 -10.96
CA SER A 305 12.58 17.36 -11.92
C SER A 305 13.40 18.44 -11.21
N LEU A 306 12.89 18.98 -10.08
CA LEU A 306 13.59 19.98 -9.28
C LEU A 306 14.90 19.43 -8.68
N ILE A 307 14.87 18.23 -8.13
CA ILE A 307 16.07 17.55 -7.63
C ILE A 307 17.11 17.42 -8.75
N GLY A 308 16.68 16.99 -9.93
CA GLY A 308 17.57 16.85 -11.09
C GLY A 308 18.23 18.17 -11.50
N ARG A 309 17.48 19.28 -11.54
CA ARG A 309 17.98 20.64 -11.85
C ARG A 309 19.02 21.09 -10.81
N ILE A 310 18.70 20.93 -9.51
CA ILE A 310 19.58 21.31 -8.41
C ILE A 310 20.88 20.49 -8.42
N LEU A 311 20.78 19.19 -8.62
CA LEU A 311 21.96 18.31 -8.72
C LEU A 311 22.82 18.60 -9.95
N SER A 312 22.23 19.22 -10.99
CA SER A 312 22.97 19.71 -12.18
C SER A 312 23.66 21.06 -11.93
N GLY A 313 23.51 21.68 -10.73
CA GLY A 313 24.18 22.91 -10.35
C GLY A 313 23.31 24.17 -10.44
N GLU A 314 22.01 24.05 -10.70
CA GLU A 314 21.09 25.19 -10.68
C GLU A 314 20.79 25.58 -9.23
N ALA A 315 20.90 26.89 -8.90
CA ALA A 315 20.57 27.37 -7.56
C ALA A 315 19.05 27.24 -7.31
N ALA A 316 18.65 26.68 -6.16
CA ALA A 316 17.24 26.53 -5.82
C ALA A 316 16.50 27.89 -5.82
N SER A 317 17.15 28.95 -5.31
CA SER A 317 16.60 30.32 -5.29
C SER A 317 16.39 30.93 -6.68
N SER A 318 17.02 30.39 -7.73
CA SER A 318 16.77 30.83 -9.11
C SER A 318 15.55 30.14 -9.75
N ILE A 319 15.05 29.08 -9.15
CA ILE A 319 13.90 28.34 -9.63
C ILE A 319 12.63 29.03 -9.13
N PRO A 320 11.75 29.51 -10.01
CA PRO A 320 10.52 30.15 -9.59
C PRO A 320 9.63 29.20 -8.77
N TYR A 321 8.90 29.79 -7.84
CA TYR A 321 7.78 29.17 -7.19
C TYR A 321 6.79 28.59 -8.23
N GLN A 322 6.30 27.38 -7.97
CA GLN A 322 5.37 26.70 -8.89
C GLN A 322 4.43 25.75 -8.15
N ASN A 323 3.32 25.41 -8.80
CA ASN A 323 2.43 24.37 -8.32
C ASN A 323 3.06 22.96 -8.53
N GLY A 324 2.74 22.03 -7.66
CA GLY A 324 3.23 20.66 -7.71
C GLY A 324 2.71 19.82 -8.88
N GLY A 325 1.76 20.36 -9.66
CA GLY A 325 1.17 19.69 -10.82
C GLY A 325 -0.11 20.36 -11.27
N ILE A 326 -0.82 19.71 -12.18
CA ILE A 326 -2.13 20.17 -12.66
C ILE A 326 -3.21 19.50 -11.82
N PRO A 327 -4.09 20.27 -11.14
CA PRO A 327 -5.18 19.69 -10.38
C PRO A 327 -6.21 19.05 -11.31
N GLN A 328 -6.69 17.90 -10.94
CA GLN A 328 -7.74 17.17 -11.65
C GLN A 328 -8.74 16.58 -10.67
N THR A 329 -9.93 16.25 -11.16
CA THR A 329 -10.91 15.50 -10.40
C THR A 329 -10.63 14.00 -10.55
N TYR A 330 -10.37 13.35 -9.43
CA TYR A 330 -10.13 11.91 -9.35
C TYR A 330 -11.29 11.24 -8.62
N LEU A 331 -11.87 10.22 -9.23
CA LEU A 331 -13.05 9.54 -8.69
C LEU A 331 -12.91 8.03 -8.75
N ASN A 332 -13.33 7.36 -7.70
CA ASN A 332 -13.46 5.92 -7.63
C ASN A 332 -14.84 5.51 -8.18
N PHE A 333 -14.85 4.93 -9.35
CA PHE A 333 -16.09 4.52 -10.04
C PHE A 333 -16.87 3.46 -9.24
N ALA A 334 -16.18 2.52 -8.60
CA ALA A 334 -16.80 1.48 -7.81
C ALA A 334 -17.55 2.05 -6.59
N ASP A 335 -16.94 3.04 -5.91
CA ASP A 335 -17.55 3.68 -4.74
C ASP A 335 -18.69 4.61 -5.12
N LEU A 336 -18.60 5.30 -6.26
CA LEU A 336 -19.75 6.05 -6.80
C LEU A 336 -20.97 5.14 -7.02
N LYS A 337 -20.73 3.94 -7.56
CA LYS A 337 -21.78 2.92 -7.74
C LYS A 337 -22.27 2.37 -6.41
N TRP A 338 -21.38 2.09 -5.48
CA TRP A 338 -21.72 1.65 -4.14
C TRP A 338 -22.64 2.64 -3.42
N CYS A 339 -22.30 3.94 -3.49
CA CYS A 339 -23.11 5.04 -2.94
C CYS A 339 -24.40 5.30 -3.74
N LYS A 340 -24.67 4.52 -4.81
CA LYS A 340 -25.85 4.66 -5.67
C LYS A 340 -26.00 6.07 -6.24
N ILE A 341 -24.89 6.70 -6.64
CA ILE A 341 -24.90 7.99 -7.33
C ILE A 341 -25.22 7.75 -8.81
N PRO A 342 -26.20 8.45 -9.40
CA PRO A 342 -26.55 8.30 -10.81
C PRO A 342 -25.40 8.71 -11.74
N GLU A 343 -25.15 7.92 -12.79
CA GLU A 343 -24.04 8.16 -13.73
C GLU A 343 -24.16 9.48 -14.51
N ASN A 344 -25.38 10.00 -14.69
CA ASN A 344 -25.61 11.29 -15.34
C ASN A 344 -25.08 12.48 -14.56
N LEU A 345 -24.75 12.30 -13.26
CA LEU A 345 -24.12 13.31 -12.42
C LEU A 345 -22.59 13.25 -12.46
N TYR A 346 -22.01 12.25 -13.08
CA TYR A 346 -20.56 12.06 -13.11
C TYR A 346 -19.89 13.11 -14.00
N PRO A 347 -18.84 13.82 -13.50
CA PRO A 347 -18.08 14.75 -14.32
C PRO A 347 -17.43 14.04 -15.52
N LYS A 348 -17.50 14.65 -16.70
CA LYS A 348 -16.96 14.05 -17.93
C LYS A 348 -15.43 14.16 -18.03
N ASP A 349 -14.86 15.13 -17.35
CA ASP A 349 -13.44 15.48 -17.31
C ASP A 349 -12.69 14.87 -16.11
N ALA A 350 -13.37 14.05 -15.29
CA ALA A 350 -12.74 13.36 -14.18
C ALA A 350 -11.94 12.14 -14.63
N VAL A 351 -10.88 11.85 -13.88
CA VAL A 351 -10.12 10.60 -13.99
C VAL A 351 -10.77 9.54 -13.10
N TYR A 352 -11.23 8.45 -13.70
CA TYR A 352 -11.93 7.39 -12.98
C TYR A 352 -11.02 6.20 -12.71
N PHE A 353 -10.89 5.84 -11.43
CA PHE A 353 -10.29 4.58 -10.98
C PHE A 353 -11.35 3.47 -10.91
N PHE A 354 -10.94 2.23 -11.07
CA PHE A 354 -11.81 1.05 -10.99
C PHE A 354 -13.05 1.11 -11.89
N GLN A 355 -12.96 1.87 -12.97
CA GLN A 355 -13.99 1.84 -13.97
C GLN A 355 -13.97 0.46 -14.63
N PRO A 356 -15.10 -0.26 -14.66
CA PRO A 356 -15.15 -1.52 -15.38
C PRO A 356 -14.74 -1.25 -16.83
N PRO A 357 -13.92 -2.10 -17.39
CA PRO A 357 -13.55 -1.94 -18.80
C PRO A 357 -14.83 -1.87 -19.63
N THR A 358 -14.88 -0.94 -20.57
CA THR A 358 -15.98 -0.86 -21.52
C THR A 358 -16.16 -2.22 -22.20
N PHE A 359 -17.38 -2.53 -22.61
CA PHE A 359 -17.67 -3.77 -23.36
C PHE A 359 -16.62 -4.03 -24.44
N TYR A 360 -16.21 -2.98 -25.15
CA TYR A 360 -15.15 -3.06 -26.14
C TYR A 360 -13.79 -3.41 -25.52
N GLN A 361 -13.39 -2.78 -24.41
CA GLN A 361 -12.11 -3.07 -23.75
C GLN A 361 -12.09 -4.47 -23.14
N GLN A 362 -13.18 -4.86 -22.50
CA GLN A 362 -13.35 -6.17 -21.88
C GLN A 362 -13.34 -7.30 -22.92
N TYR A 363 -13.99 -7.05 -24.07
CA TYR A 363 -14.13 -8.03 -25.15
C TYR A 363 -13.27 -7.72 -26.37
N LYS A 364 -12.39 -6.70 -26.32
CA LYS A 364 -11.51 -6.32 -27.43
C LYS A 364 -10.75 -7.52 -27.95
N THR A 365 -10.15 -8.31 -27.08
CA THR A 365 -9.44 -9.52 -27.44
C THR A 365 -10.39 -10.55 -28.04
N TYR A 366 -11.60 -10.68 -27.48
CA TYR A 366 -12.63 -11.58 -28.00
C TYR A 366 -13.20 -11.08 -29.34
N ILE A 367 -13.42 -9.76 -29.48
CA ILE A 367 -13.88 -9.14 -30.74
C ILE A 367 -12.83 -9.33 -31.83
N TRP A 368 -11.55 -9.04 -31.54
CA TRP A 368 -10.46 -9.28 -32.47
C TRP A 368 -10.23 -10.77 -32.73
N MET A 369 -10.32 -11.62 -31.70
CA MET A 369 -10.26 -13.06 -31.85
C MET A 369 -11.47 -13.59 -32.65
N THR A 370 -12.66 -13.04 -32.42
CA THR A 370 -13.86 -13.39 -33.20
C THR A 370 -13.72 -12.90 -34.64
N GLY A 371 -13.20 -11.67 -34.86
CA GLY A 371 -12.90 -11.15 -36.20
C GLY A 371 -11.82 -11.97 -36.91
N LEU A 372 -10.74 -12.29 -36.21
CA LEU A 372 -9.69 -13.19 -36.70
C LEU A 372 -10.21 -14.60 -36.93
N PHE A 373 -11.10 -15.07 -36.04
CA PHE A 373 -11.75 -16.37 -36.17
C PHE A 373 -12.69 -16.43 -37.39
N ILE A 374 -13.47 -15.38 -37.62
CA ILE A 374 -14.32 -15.26 -38.83
C ILE A 374 -13.44 -15.20 -40.09
N ALA A 375 -12.34 -14.42 -40.06
CA ALA A 375 -11.41 -14.37 -41.18
C ALA A 375 -10.72 -15.72 -41.41
N LEU A 376 -10.38 -16.44 -40.33
CA LEU A 376 -9.82 -17.79 -40.39
C LEU A 376 -10.85 -18.80 -40.93
N LEU A 377 -12.12 -18.68 -40.51
CA LEU A 377 -13.19 -19.52 -41.03
C LEU A 377 -13.44 -19.28 -42.52
N ILE A 378 -13.39 -18.01 -42.94
CA ILE A 378 -13.52 -17.67 -44.39
C ILE A 378 -12.33 -18.23 -45.15
N ALA A 379 -11.11 -18.11 -44.62
CA ALA A 379 -9.90 -18.69 -45.23
C ALA A 379 -9.94 -20.22 -45.26
N LEU A 380 -10.42 -20.84 -44.15
CA LEU A 380 -10.63 -22.30 -44.10
C LEU A 380 -11.75 -22.77 -45.04
N TYR A 381 -12.79 -21.97 -45.18
CA TYR A 381 -13.90 -22.26 -46.14
C TYR A 381 -13.40 -22.15 -47.57
N ILE A 382 -12.60 -21.11 -47.89
CA ILE A 382 -11.98 -20.96 -49.21
C ILE A 382 -10.96 -22.10 -49.44
N PHE A 383 -10.15 -22.45 -48.44
CA PHE A 383 -9.22 -23.58 -48.49
C PHE A 383 -9.97 -24.93 -48.64
N TYR A 384 -11.05 -25.10 -47.86
CA TYR A 384 -11.93 -26.28 -47.97
C TYR A 384 -12.60 -26.37 -49.33
N TYR A 385 -13.09 -25.24 -49.87
CA TYR A 385 -13.71 -25.20 -51.19
C TYR A 385 -12.72 -25.56 -52.31
N ILE A 386 -11.48 -25.10 -52.16
CA ILE A 386 -10.36 -25.41 -53.08
C ILE A 386 -9.84 -26.85 -52.89
N HIS A 387 -9.85 -27.35 -51.64
CA HIS A 387 -9.29 -28.67 -51.31
C HIS A 387 -10.32 -29.76 -51.01
N SER A 388 -11.64 -29.43 -51.03
CA SER A 388 -12.74 -30.34 -50.60
C SER A 388 -12.79 -31.69 -51.32
N GLN A 389 -12.09 -31.83 -52.40
CA GLN A 389 -12.01 -33.10 -53.14
C GLN A 389 -10.89 -34.05 -52.62
N ARG A 390 -9.97 -33.56 -51.75
CA ARG A 390 -8.80 -34.37 -51.38
C ARG A 390 -8.77 -34.86 -49.92
N HIS A 391 -9.44 -34.21 -48.95
CA HIS A 391 -9.17 -34.51 -47.52
C HIS A 391 -10.39 -34.67 -46.59
N LYS A 392 -11.47 -35.32 -47.04
CA LYS A 392 -12.67 -35.59 -46.21
C LYS A 392 -12.40 -36.34 -44.89
N LYS A 393 -11.38 -37.14 -44.80
CA LYS A 393 -11.07 -37.95 -43.59
C LYS A 393 -10.39 -37.18 -42.48
N GLU A 394 -9.56 -36.18 -42.77
CA GLU A 394 -8.86 -35.39 -41.75
C GLU A 394 -9.77 -34.40 -41.03
N LEU A 395 -10.82 -33.93 -41.72
CA LEU A 395 -11.81 -32.98 -41.17
C LEU A 395 -12.63 -33.57 -40.02
N ILE A 396 -12.95 -34.86 -40.08
CA ILE A 396 -13.73 -35.53 -39.02
C ILE A 396 -12.92 -35.63 -37.75
N GLN A 397 -11.63 -35.97 -37.79
CA GLN A 397 -10.77 -36.06 -36.62
C GLN A 397 -10.44 -34.69 -35.99
N ALA A 398 -10.36 -33.60 -36.78
CA ALA A 398 -10.18 -32.25 -36.27
C ALA A 398 -11.42 -31.73 -35.53
N LYS A 399 -12.60 -32.08 -36.03
CA LYS A 399 -13.88 -31.71 -35.41
C LYS A 399 -14.08 -32.34 -34.03
N GLU A 400 -13.78 -33.65 -33.89
CA GLU A 400 -13.92 -34.35 -32.63
C GLU A 400 -13.02 -33.77 -31.52
N ARG A 401 -11.79 -33.33 -31.87
CA ARG A 401 -10.86 -32.69 -30.91
C ARG A 401 -11.31 -31.31 -30.47
N ALA A 402 -11.95 -30.53 -31.36
CA ALA A 402 -12.47 -29.20 -31.01
C ALA A 402 -13.68 -29.29 -30.06
N GLU A 403 -14.59 -30.28 -30.28
CA GLU A 403 -15.77 -30.51 -29.43
C GLU A 403 -15.40 -31.01 -28.03
N GLU A 404 -14.32 -31.79 -27.90
CA GLU A 404 -13.84 -32.26 -26.59
C GLU A 404 -13.21 -31.12 -25.78
N SER A 405 -12.46 -30.21 -26.44
CA SER A 405 -11.89 -29.02 -25.79
C SER A 405 -12.98 -28.06 -25.27
N ASP A 406 -14.06 -27.86 -26.03
CA ASP A 406 -15.18 -26.98 -25.63
C ASP A 406 -15.99 -27.56 -24.46
N ARG A 407 -16.13 -28.89 -24.38
CA ARG A 407 -16.79 -29.57 -23.26
C ARG A 407 -16.04 -29.40 -21.95
N LEU A 408 -14.70 -29.46 -22.00
CA LEU A 408 -13.84 -29.24 -20.84
C LEU A 408 -13.89 -27.80 -20.35
N LYS A 409 -13.95 -26.84 -21.28
CA LYS A 409 -14.01 -25.40 -20.97
C LYS A 409 -15.34 -25.00 -20.33
N SER A 410 -16.45 -25.58 -20.80
CA SER A 410 -17.80 -25.33 -20.26
C SER A 410 -18.00 -25.94 -18.87
N ALA A 411 -17.45 -27.12 -18.60
CA ALA A 411 -17.47 -27.72 -17.26
C ALA A 411 -16.69 -26.92 -16.21
N PHE A 412 -15.60 -26.27 -16.62
CA PHE A 412 -14.79 -25.41 -15.75
C PHE A 412 -15.57 -24.15 -15.32
N LEU A 413 -16.21 -23.45 -16.28
CA LEU A 413 -17.00 -22.23 -16.00
C LEU A 413 -18.23 -22.47 -15.10
N ALA A 414 -18.86 -23.64 -15.22
CA ALA A 414 -20.02 -23.98 -14.40
C ALA A 414 -19.67 -24.18 -12.91
N ASN A 415 -18.54 -24.84 -12.63
CA ASN A 415 -18.09 -25.05 -11.25
C ASN A 415 -17.66 -23.74 -10.56
N MET A 416 -17.09 -22.78 -11.31
CA MET A 416 -16.67 -21.49 -10.77
C MET A 416 -17.85 -20.61 -10.36
N SER A 417 -18.95 -20.64 -11.14
CA SER A 417 -20.15 -19.85 -10.84
C SER A 417 -20.79 -20.23 -9.51
N HIS A 418 -20.67 -21.48 -9.09
CA HIS A 418 -21.27 -21.97 -7.84
C HIS A 418 -20.48 -21.50 -6.59
N GLU A 419 -19.14 -21.56 -6.65
CA GLU A 419 -18.29 -21.16 -5.52
C GLU A 419 -18.26 -19.63 -5.32
N ILE A 420 -18.53 -18.83 -6.36
CA ILE A 420 -18.69 -17.36 -6.27
C ILE A 420 -20.07 -17.00 -5.70
N ARG A 421 -21.11 -17.73 -6.09
CA ARG A 421 -22.51 -17.40 -5.72
C ARG A 421 -22.75 -17.54 -4.21
N THR A 422 -22.16 -18.54 -3.57
CA THR A 422 -22.39 -18.85 -2.15
C THR A 422 -21.97 -17.69 -1.22
N PRO A 423 -20.73 -17.16 -1.26
CA PRO A 423 -20.35 -16.01 -0.45
C PRO A 423 -21.06 -14.73 -0.86
N LEU A 424 -21.36 -14.54 -2.15
CA LEU A 424 -22.08 -13.37 -2.63
C LEU A 424 -23.51 -13.34 -2.08
N ASN A 425 -24.21 -14.47 -2.07
CA ASN A 425 -25.57 -14.57 -1.51
C ASN A 425 -25.58 -14.33 0.00
N ALA A 426 -24.55 -14.75 0.73
CA ALA A 426 -24.42 -14.42 2.14
C ALA A 426 -24.22 -12.92 2.36
N ILE A 427 -23.34 -12.28 1.59
CA ILE A 427 -23.10 -10.82 1.66
C ILE A 427 -24.41 -10.06 1.39
N VAL A 428 -25.11 -10.39 0.30
CA VAL A 428 -26.36 -9.73 -0.09
C VAL A 428 -27.47 -9.97 0.94
N GLY A 429 -27.61 -11.22 1.42
CA GLY A 429 -28.64 -11.57 2.39
C GLY A 429 -28.48 -10.86 3.73
N PHE A 430 -27.26 -10.84 4.28
CA PHE A 430 -26.99 -10.17 5.56
C PHE A 430 -26.97 -8.65 5.41
N SER A 431 -26.57 -8.10 4.26
CA SER A 431 -26.70 -6.68 3.96
C SER A 431 -28.17 -6.22 3.91
N SER A 432 -29.05 -7.04 3.37
CA SER A 432 -30.49 -6.75 3.34
C SER A 432 -31.11 -6.77 4.73
N ILE A 433 -30.73 -7.75 5.57
CA ILE A 433 -31.21 -7.82 6.96
C ILE A 433 -30.70 -6.61 7.76
N LEU A 434 -29.44 -6.19 7.58
CA LEU A 434 -28.87 -5.00 8.19
C LEU A 434 -29.60 -3.71 7.78
N ALA A 435 -30.06 -3.63 6.53
CA ALA A 435 -30.82 -2.47 6.03
C ALA A 435 -32.24 -2.37 6.64
N GLU A 436 -32.80 -3.48 7.10
CA GLU A 436 -34.15 -3.55 7.69
C GLU A 436 -34.16 -3.44 9.24
N THR A 437 -33.00 -3.68 9.90
CA THR A 437 -32.90 -3.73 11.37
C THR A 437 -32.10 -2.54 11.92
N THR A 438 -32.79 -1.54 12.48
CA THR A 438 -32.16 -0.27 12.86
C THR A 438 -31.42 -0.30 14.21
N ASP A 439 -31.67 -1.24 15.15
CA ASP A 439 -31.15 -1.16 16.54
C ASP A 439 -30.92 -2.51 17.26
N ALA A 440 -30.63 -3.61 16.56
CA ALA A 440 -30.43 -4.89 17.25
C ALA A 440 -28.93 -5.16 17.57
N PRO A 441 -28.62 -5.72 18.77
CA PRO A 441 -27.24 -6.15 19.11
C PRO A 441 -26.66 -7.20 18.16
N GLU A 442 -27.48 -7.83 17.34
CA GLU A 442 -27.12 -8.80 16.30
C GLU A 442 -26.46 -8.16 15.08
N ASN A 443 -26.54 -6.85 14.90
CA ASN A 443 -25.96 -6.14 13.75
C ASN A 443 -24.44 -6.30 13.64
N HIS A 444 -23.73 -6.39 14.75
CA HIS A 444 -22.29 -6.67 14.77
C HIS A 444 -21.95 -8.05 14.21
N GLU A 445 -22.81 -9.03 14.44
CA GLU A 445 -22.61 -10.38 13.92
C GLU A 445 -22.85 -10.45 12.42
N TYR A 446 -23.88 -9.75 11.91
CA TYR A 446 -24.16 -9.64 10.48
C TYR A 446 -23.04 -8.93 9.72
N ILE A 447 -22.50 -7.84 10.27
CA ILE A 447 -21.34 -7.13 9.72
C ILE A 447 -20.15 -8.08 9.62
N ARG A 448 -19.84 -8.81 10.69
CA ARG A 448 -18.74 -9.77 10.70
C ARG A 448 -18.92 -10.86 9.63
N ILE A 449 -20.13 -11.38 9.47
CA ILE A 449 -20.43 -12.37 8.44
C ILE A 449 -20.21 -11.80 7.04
N ILE A 450 -20.60 -10.55 6.79
CA ILE A 450 -20.38 -9.87 5.51
C ILE A 450 -18.88 -9.70 5.24
N GLU A 451 -18.14 -9.21 6.22
CA GLU A 451 -16.67 -9.02 6.11
C GLU A 451 -15.96 -10.33 5.85
N ASP A 452 -16.30 -11.39 6.58
CA ASP A 452 -15.71 -12.72 6.43
C ASP A 452 -15.99 -13.30 5.03
N ASN A 453 -17.21 -13.13 4.51
CA ASN A 453 -17.56 -13.61 3.18
C ASN A 453 -16.94 -12.76 2.06
N ASN A 454 -16.77 -11.45 2.27
CA ASN A 454 -16.08 -10.58 1.34
C ASN A 454 -14.59 -10.94 1.25
N TYR A 455 -13.95 -11.21 2.40
CA TYR A 455 -12.57 -11.69 2.45
C TYR A 455 -12.40 -13.02 1.73
N LEU A 456 -13.33 -13.97 1.97
CA LEU A 456 -13.36 -15.26 1.28
C LEU A 456 -13.49 -15.12 -0.23
N LEU A 457 -14.37 -14.22 -0.67
CA LEU A 457 -14.57 -13.96 -2.10
C LEU A 457 -13.32 -13.38 -2.75
N LEU A 458 -12.67 -12.42 -2.11
CA LEU A 458 -11.41 -11.84 -2.58
C LEU A 458 -10.29 -12.89 -2.64
N GLN A 459 -10.20 -13.75 -1.61
CA GLN A 459 -9.23 -14.83 -1.60
C GLN A 459 -9.50 -15.83 -2.72
N LEU A 460 -10.76 -16.20 -2.95
CA LEU A 460 -11.16 -17.11 -4.01
C LEU A 460 -10.84 -16.55 -5.40
N ILE A 461 -11.11 -15.26 -5.62
CA ILE A 461 -10.77 -14.57 -6.88
C ILE A 461 -9.24 -14.57 -7.10
N ASN A 462 -8.47 -14.28 -6.07
CA ASN A 462 -7.01 -14.27 -6.16
C ASN A 462 -6.45 -15.67 -6.41
N ASP A 463 -6.98 -16.68 -5.72
CA ASP A 463 -6.61 -18.09 -5.90
C ASP A 463 -6.88 -18.55 -7.34
N ILE A 464 -7.99 -18.13 -7.92
CA ILE A 464 -8.38 -18.42 -9.30
C ILE A 464 -7.48 -17.70 -10.31
N LEU A 465 -7.17 -16.44 -10.07
CA LEU A 465 -6.25 -15.67 -10.90
C LEU A 465 -4.83 -16.25 -10.87
N ASP A 466 -4.36 -16.65 -9.69
CA ASP A 466 -3.06 -17.33 -9.54
C ASP A 466 -3.07 -18.67 -10.30
N LEU A 467 -4.10 -19.49 -10.12
CA LEU A 467 -4.27 -20.75 -10.84
C LEU A 467 -4.24 -20.55 -12.36
N SER A 468 -5.01 -19.60 -12.87
CA SER A 468 -5.10 -19.29 -14.30
C SER A 468 -3.75 -18.81 -14.86
N ARG A 469 -3.02 -17.99 -14.11
CA ARG A 469 -1.68 -17.53 -14.50
C ARG A 469 -0.65 -18.63 -14.50
N ILE A 470 -0.73 -19.56 -13.53
CA ILE A 470 0.16 -20.71 -13.45
C ILE A 470 -0.07 -21.68 -14.62
N GLU A 471 -1.33 -21.98 -14.95
CA GLU A 471 -1.72 -22.86 -16.05
C GLU A 471 -1.38 -22.28 -17.43
N ALA A 472 -1.54 -20.95 -17.59
CA ALA A 472 -1.16 -20.23 -18.81
C ALA A 472 0.35 -20.05 -18.97
N GLY A 473 1.15 -20.42 -17.97
CA GLY A 473 2.61 -20.21 -18.00
C GLY A 473 3.01 -18.72 -17.92
N LEU A 474 2.07 -17.84 -17.51
CA LEU A 474 2.23 -16.37 -17.47
C LEU A 474 2.71 -15.86 -16.10
N LEU A 475 3.16 -16.74 -15.22
CA LEU A 475 3.66 -16.35 -13.92
C LEU A 475 5.17 -16.11 -13.99
N ASP A 476 5.58 -14.86 -13.90
CA ASP A 476 6.99 -14.49 -13.79
C ASP A 476 7.49 -14.67 -12.36
N PHE A 477 8.61 -15.36 -12.20
CA PHE A 477 9.29 -15.55 -10.92
C PHE A 477 10.52 -14.64 -10.86
N CYS A 478 10.51 -13.69 -9.91
CA CYS A 478 11.62 -12.78 -9.67
C CYS A 478 12.47 -13.28 -8.50
N TYR A 479 13.54 -13.97 -8.79
CA TYR A 479 14.46 -14.47 -7.76
C TYR A 479 15.36 -13.34 -7.28
N THR A 480 15.46 -13.20 -5.97
CA THR A 480 16.29 -12.19 -5.29
C THR A 480 16.93 -12.79 -4.05
N ASP A 481 17.95 -12.10 -3.54
CA ASP A 481 18.56 -12.47 -2.26
C ASP A 481 17.67 -12.01 -1.12
N VAL A 482 17.16 -12.95 -0.36
CA VAL A 482 16.13 -12.73 0.66
C VAL A 482 16.69 -13.03 2.05
N ASP A 483 16.58 -12.03 2.94
CA ASP A 483 16.74 -12.25 4.38
C ASP A 483 15.51 -12.97 4.94
N VAL A 484 15.65 -14.26 5.12
CA VAL A 484 14.59 -15.16 5.59
C VAL A 484 14.11 -14.79 6.98
N ASN A 485 15.04 -14.45 7.89
CA ASN A 485 14.68 -14.11 9.27
C ASN A 485 13.80 -12.86 9.31
N SER A 486 14.11 -11.88 8.49
CA SER A 486 13.28 -10.68 8.34
C SER A 486 11.91 -11.00 7.74
N CYS A 487 11.85 -11.88 6.76
CA CYS A 487 10.61 -12.30 6.12
C CYS A 487 9.66 -13.03 7.09
N ILE A 488 10.19 -13.98 7.86
CA ILE A 488 9.41 -14.74 8.84
C ILE A 488 8.88 -13.83 9.94
N ARG A 489 9.68 -12.88 10.45
CA ARG A 489 9.23 -11.89 11.43
C ARG A 489 8.08 -11.04 10.91
N LYS A 490 8.17 -10.57 9.66
CA LYS A 490 7.08 -9.81 9.03
C LYS A 490 5.80 -10.63 8.90
N LEU A 491 5.94 -11.92 8.65
CA LEU A 491 4.78 -12.82 8.60
C LEU A 491 4.17 -12.99 9.99
N GLU A 492 4.98 -13.24 11.01
CA GLU A 492 4.54 -13.28 12.41
C GLU A 492 3.78 -12.01 12.79
N ASP A 493 4.35 -10.83 12.54
CA ASP A 493 3.73 -9.54 12.84
C ASP A 493 2.37 -9.37 12.13
N ALA A 494 2.29 -9.78 10.86
CA ALA A 494 1.06 -9.67 10.06
C ALA A 494 -0.08 -10.55 10.60
N PHE A 495 0.25 -11.70 11.19
CA PHE A 495 -0.74 -12.64 11.73
C PHE A 495 -1.00 -12.49 13.24
N ARG A 496 -0.19 -11.72 13.96
CA ARG A 496 -0.26 -11.55 15.41
C ARG A 496 -1.66 -11.16 15.91
N PHE A 497 -2.33 -10.25 15.18
CA PHE A 497 -3.68 -9.80 15.54
C PHE A 497 -4.79 -10.79 15.22
N ARG A 498 -4.48 -11.85 14.47
CA ARG A 498 -5.44 -12.90 14.11
C ARG A 498 -5.29 -14.15 14.97
N MET A 499 -4.32 -14.16 15.87
CA MET A 499 -4.06 -15.31 16.75
C MET A 499 -5.18 -15.43 17.79
N PRO A 500 -5.70 -16.65 18.02
CA PRO A 500 -6.59 -16.90 19.15
C PRO A 500 -5.89 -16.59 20.48
N ALA A 501 -6.63 -16.07 21.45
CA ALA A 501 -6.07 -15.63 22.74
C ALA A 501 -5.29 -16.72 23.51
N ASN A 502 -5.61 -18.00 23.25
CA ASN A 502 -5.00 -19.16 23.92
C ASN A 502 -3.95 -19.88 23.05
N VAL A 503 -3.44 -19.23 22.00
CA VAL A 503 -2.43 -19.82 21.09
C VAL A 503 -1.18 -18.97 21.10
N GLU A 504 -0.06 -19.58 21.46
CA GLU A 504 1.25 -18.94 21.45
C GLU A 504 1.88 -19.02 20.05
N CYS A 505 2.45 -17.90 19.59
CA CYS A 505 3.24 -17.88 18.35
C CYS A 505 4.72 -17.99 18.70
N VAL A 506 5.38 -19.00 18.15
CA VAL A 506 6.81 -19.24 18.36
C VAL A 506 7.55 -19.13 17.03
N THR A 507 8.65 -18.38 17.02
CA THR A 507 9.51 -18.28 15.83
C THR A 507 10.84 -18.97 16.09
N GLU A 508 11.20 -19.95 15.27
CA GLU A 508 12.44 -20.73 15.40
C GLU A 508 13.40 -20.45 14.24
N PHE A 509 14.53 -19.80 14.55
CA PHE A 509 15.60 -19.55 13.59
C PHE A 509 16.79 -20.46 13.84
N SER A 510 17.11 -21.31 12.88
CA SER A 510 18.28 -22.19 12.97
C SER A 510 19.60 -21.44 12.79
N MET A 511 19.58 -20.22 12.23
CA MET A 511 20.76 -19.38 11.99
C MET A 511 20.52 -17.94 12.39
N LYS A 512 21.55 -17.24 12.89
CA LYS A 512 21.46 -15.81 13.25
C LYS A 512 21.14 -14.92 12.05
N LYS A 513 21.64 -15.28 10.88
CA LYS A 513 21.34 -14.65 9.58
C LYS A 513 21.19 -15.75 8.54
N CYS A 514 20.14 -15.67 7.75
CA CYS A 514 19.89 -16.62 6.67
C CYS A 514 19.46 -15.85 5.42
N TYR A 515 20.35 -15.84 4.43
CA TYR A 515 20.08 -15.28 3.11
C TYR A 515 19.97 -16.43 2.10
N ILE A 516 18.93 -16.41 1.29
CA ILE A 516 18.74 -17.39 0.21
C ILE A 516 18.35 -16.68 -1.08
N HIS A 517 18.79 -17.21 -2.19
CA HIS A 517 18.35 -16.76 -3.51
C HIS A 517 17.03 -17.42 -3.86
N THR A 518 15.91 -16.67 -3.73
CA THR A 518 14.57 -17.24 -3.95
C THR A 518 13.56 -16.19 -4.39
N GLU A 519 12.39 -16.63 -4.78
CA GLU A 519 11.24 -15.75 -5.02
C GLU A 519 10.52 -15.46 -3.68
N LYS A 520 10.78 -14.29 -3.17
CA LYS A 520 10.33 -13.85 -1.83
C LYS A 520 8.82 -13.93 -1.66
N ASN A 521 8.06 -13.39 -2.62
CA ASN A 521 6.60 -13.24 -2.46
C ASN A 521 5.90 -14.59 -2.51
N ARG A 522 6.39 -15.51 -3.34
CA ARG A 522 5.84 -16.86 -3.45
C ARG A 522 6.20 -17.73 -2.25
N LEU A 523 7.42 -17.60 -1.74
CA LEU A 523 7.78 -18.24 -0.48
C LEU A 523 6.87 -17.73 0.66
N MET A 524 6.69 -16.40 0.76
CA MET A 524 5.82 -15.79 1.77
C MET A 524 4.35 -16.19 1.59
N GLN A 525 3.88 -16.36 0.35
CA GLN A 525 2.54 -16.84 0.04
C GLN A 525 2.33 -18.27 0.54
N VAL A 526 3.28 -19.16 0.30
CA VAL A 526 3.21 -20.55 0.77
C VAL A 526 3.21 -20.60 2.30
N LEU A 527 4.16 -19.90 2.95
CA LEU A 527 4.25 -19.86 4.41
C LEU A 527 3.02 -19.21 5.05
N GLY A 528 2.49 -18.14 4.44
CA GLY A 528 1.27 -17.46 4.86
C GLY A 528 0.05 -18.37 4.79
N ASN A 529 -0.03 -19.21 3.77
CA ASN A 529 -1.10 -20.19 3.61
C ASN A 529 -1.03 -21.29 4.69
N TYR A 530 0.18 -21.79 4.98
CA TYR A 530 0.38 -22.75 6.08
C TYR A 530 0.07 -22.12 7.43
N PHE A 531 0.51 -20.87 7.66
CA PHE A 531 0.26 -20.16 8.91
C PHE A 531 -1.24 -19.87 9.12
N SER A 532 -1.94 -19.43 8.08
CA SER A 532 -3.39 -19.24 8.10
C SER A 532 -4.14 -20.54 8.42
N ASN A 533 -3.70 -21.66 7.84
CA ASN A 533 -4.26 -22.97 8.16
C ASN A 533 -3.98 -23.35 9.63
N ALA A 534 -2.77 -23.14 10.13
CA ALA A 534 -2.43 -23.39 11.52
C ALA A 534 -3.32 -22.60 12.50
N ILE A 535 -3.54 -21.30 12.24
CA ILE A 535 -4.47 -20.47 13.04
C ILE A 535 -5.90 -21.02 13.01
N LYS A 536 -6.36 -21.43 11.83
CA LYS A 536 -7.73 -21.94 11.64
C LYS A 536 -8.01 -23.25 12.39
N TYR A 537 -6.99 -24.11 12.56
CA TYR A 537 -7.15 -25.44 13.11
C TYR A 537 -6.56 -25.62 14.51
N THR A 538 -5.99 -24.56 15.12
CA THR A 538 -5.46 -24.56 16.47
C THR A 538 -6.28 -23.63 17.36
N ASN A 539 -7.02 -24.20 18.32
CA ASN A 539 -7.83 -23.43 19.25
C ASN A 539 -7.06 -23.08 20.55
N GLN A 540 -6.09 -23.89 20.92
CA GLN A 540 -5.20 -23.69 22.07
C GLN A 540 -3.87 -24.39 21.85
N GLY A 541 -2.80 -23.89 22.47
CA GLY A 541 -1.45 -24.44 22.36
C GLY A 541 -0.51 -23.47 21.64
N SER A 542 0.23 -23.94 20.63
CA SER A 542 1.23 -23.09 19.95
C SER A 542 1.25 -23.33 18.44
N ILE A 543 1.65 -22.28 17.73
CA ILE A 543 2.00 -22.32 16.31
C ILE A 543 3.45 -21.87 16.18
N THR A 544 4.27 -22.74 15.61
CA THR A 544 5.70 -22.50 15.41
C THR A 544 5.98 -22.30 13.92
N ILE A 545 6.63 -21.20 13.56
CA ILE A 545 7.13 -20.96 12.21
C ILE A 545 8.66 -20.90 12.25
N GLY A 546 9.30 -21.56 11.32
CA GLY A 546 10.75 -21.57 11.27
C GLY A 546 11.31 -22.33 10.08
N TYR A 547 12.59 -22.63 10.16
CA TYR A 547 13.28 -23.45 9.17
C TYR A 547 14.35 -24.31 9.83
N TYR A 548 14.60 -25.48 9.25
CA TYR A 548 15.68 -26.37 9.66
C TYR A 548 17.02 -25.92 9.07
N PRO A 549 18.15 -26.25 9.69
CA PRO A 549 19.47 -26.00 9.08
C PRO A 549 19.53 -26.63 7.69
N PRO A 550 20.17 -25.95 6.73
CA PRO A 550 20.33 -26.50 5.38
C PRO A 550 21.00 -27.88 5.42
N LYS A 551 20.46 -28.82 4.64
CA LYS A 551 20.98 -30.17 4.50
C LYS A 551 20.88 -30.61 3.04
N ASN A 552 21.95 -31.21 2.50
CA ASN A 552 21.99 -31.70 1.11
C ASN A 552 21.59 -30.62 0.08
N GLU A 553 22.15 -29.41 0.20
CA GLU A 553 21.85 -28.27 -0.66
C GLU A 553 20.36 -27.87 -0.71
N LYS A 554 19.63 -28.15 0.38
CA LYS A 554 18.24 -27.80 0.53
C LYS A 554 17.99 -27.15 1.88
N ILE A 555 17.04 -26.24 1.92
CA ILE A 555 16.53 -25.62 3.13
C ILE A 555 15.02 -25.90 3.25
N ARG A 556 14.59 -26.32 4.43
CA ARG A 556 13.19 -26.65 4.68
C ARG A 556 12.59 -25.65 5.66
N PHE A 557 11.60 -24.93 5.18
CA PHE A 557 10.74 -24.06 5.99
C PHE A 557 9.53 -24.84 6.44
N TYR A 558 9.05 -24.53 7.64
CA TYR A 558 7.88 -25.21 8.19
C TYR A 558 7.01 -24.28 9.02
N VAL A 559 5.74 -24.62 9.06
CA VAL A 559 4.78 -24.13 10.05
C VAL A 559 4.21 -25.36 10.76
N ARG A 560 4.44 -25.42 12.07
CA ARG A 560 3.98 -26.49 12.95
C ARG A 560 2.91 -25.96 13.88
N ASP A 561 1.82 -26.66 13.99
CA ASP A 561 0.73 -26.38 14.89
C ASP A 561 0.49 -27.54 15.86
N THR A 562 -0.14 -27.23 17.00
CA THR A 562 -0.59 -28.21 17.98
C THR A 562 -2.10 -28.44 17.88
N GLY A 563 -2.68 -28.32 16.71
CA GLY A 563 -4.11 -28.42 16.46
C GLY A 563 -4.64 -29.84 16.34
N CYS A 564 -5.76 -29.98 15.64
CA CYS A 564 -6.47 -31.27 15.54
C CYS A 564 -5.73 -32.35 14.75
N GLY A 565 -4.72 -31.99 13.96
CA GLY A 565 -4.00 -32.92 13.10
C GLY A 565 -4.83 -33.47 11.94
N ILE A 566 -4.20 -34.31 11.11
CA ILE A 566 -4.77 -34.89 9.88
C ILE A 566 -4.46 -36.39 9.81
N SER A 567 -5.48 -37.18 9.56
CA SER A 567 -5.34 -38.63 9.42
C SER A 567 -4.52 -39.01 8.19
N SER A 568 -3.77 -40.13 8.28
CA SER A 568 -2.80 -40.56 7.27
C SER A 568 -3.41 -40.81 5.87
N ASP A 569 -4.65 -41.32 5.84
CA ASP A 569 -5.40 -41.57 4.59
C ASP A 569 -5.73 -40.26 3.83
N LYS A 570 -5.83 -39.13 4.53
CA LYS A 570 -6.17 -37.83 3.97
C LYS A 570 -4.96 -36.99 3.61
N GLN A 571 -3.78 -37.25 4.18
CA GLN A 571 -2.57 -36.45 3.95
C GLN A 571 -2.12 -36.40 2.47
N GLN A 572 -2.40 -37.42 1.68
CA GLN A 572 -2.09 -37.44 0.25
C GLN A 572 -3.08 -36.63 -0.60
N THR A 573 -4.31 -36.48 -0.11
CA THR A 573 -5.39 -35.83 -0.87
C THR A 573 -5.52 -34.33 -0.60
N ILE A 574 -5.01 -33.80 0.51
CA ILE A 574 -5.16 -32.39 0.91
C ILE A 574 -4.52 -31.39 -0.05
N PHE A 575 -3.57 -31.81 -0.88
CA PHE A 575 -2.97 -30.99 -1.93
C PHE A 575 -3.77 -31.02 -3.24
N GLN A 576 -4.82 -31.84 -3.33
CA GLN A 576 -5.71 -31.83 -4.48
C GLN A 576 -6.63 -30.61 -4.47
N ARG A 577 -7.05 -30.17 -5.64
CA ARG A 577 -7.92 -28.99 -5.80
C ARG A 577 -9.30 -29.25 -5.18
N PHE A 578 -9.82 -28.25 -4.48
CA PHE A 578 -11.15 -28.23 -3.84
C PHE A 578 -11.35 -29.28 -2.73
N VAL A 579 -10.28 -29.86 -2.21
CA VAL A 579 -10.37 -30.77 -1.07
C VAL A 579 -10.49 -29.98 0.23
N LYS A 580 -11.56 -30.21 0.96
CA LYS A 580 -11.82 -29.68 2.31
C LYS A 580 -12.02 -30.86 3.26
N LEU A 581 -11.30 -30.91 4.37
CA LEU A 581 -11.45 -31.97 5.36
C LEU A 581 -12.64 -31.73 6.31
N ASP A 582 -13.02 -30.46 6.45
CA ASP A 582 -14.15 -29.99 7.26
C ASP A 582 -14.95 -28.96 6.45
N ASN A 583 -16.18 -29.30 6.12
CA ASN A 583 -17.08 -28.44 5.34
C ASN A 583 -17.65 -27.28 6.16
N PHE A 584 -17.56 -27.34 7.50
CA PHE A 584 -18.04 -26.27 8.38
C PHE A 584 -17.01 -25.16 8.60
N LYS A 585 -15.73 -25.41 8.32
CA LYS A 585 -14.68 -24.39 8.43
C LYS A 585 -14.47 -23.69 7.08
N GLN A 586 -14.57 -22.37 7.10
CA GLN A 586 -14.40 -21.50 5.92
C GLN A 586 -13.06 -21.72 5.21
N GLY A 587 -13.06 -21.78 3.88
CA GLY A 587 -11.85 -21.87 3.05
C GLY A 587 -12.17 -22.33 1.64
N THR A 588 -11.32 -21.96 0.68
CA THR A 588 -11.52 -22.22 -0.76
C THR A 588 -11.19 -23.65 -1.19
N GLY A 589 -10.38 -24.37 -0.40
CA GLY A 589 -9.83 -25.67 -0.80
C GLY A 589 -8.79 -25.59 -1.92
N LEU A 590 -8.35 -24.38 -2.29
CA LEU A 590 -7.36 -24.15 -3.35
C LEU A 590 -5.95 -23.86 -2.79
N GLY A 591 -5.86 -23.34 -1.56
CA GLY A 591 -4.60 -22.82 -1.02
C GLY A 591 -3.45 -23.82 -1.04
N LEU A 592 -3.67 -25.07 -0.58
CA LEU A 592 -2.62 -26.09 -0.57
C LEU A 592 -2.24 -26.56 -1.99
N SER A 593 -3.20 -26.65 -2.90
CA SER A 593 -2.92 -27.00 -4.29
C SER A 593 -2.13 -25.90 -5.01
N ILE A 594 -2.38 -24.63 -4.68
CA ILE A 594 -1.58 -23.49 -5.17
C ILE A 594 -0.16 -23.56 -4.58
N CYS A 595 -0.01 -23.91 -3.29
CA CYS A 595 1.31 -24.11 -2.67
C CYS A 595 2.12 -25.19 -3.39
N GLN A 596 1.48 -26.29 -3.76
CA GLN A 596 2.13 -27.36 -4.53
C GLN A 596 2.59 -26.86 -5.90
N MET A 597 1.72 -26.15 -6.63
CA MET A 597 2.05 -25.62 -7.95
C MET A 597 3.15 -24.54 -7.89
N ILE A 598 3.13 -23.66 -6.89
CA ILE A 598 4.20 -22.69 -6.66
C ILE A 598 5.52 -23.44 -6.40
N ALA A 599 5.50 -24.45 -5.53
CA ALA A 599 6.69 -25.23 -5.23
C ALA A 599 7.25 -25.94 -6.47
N GLU A 600 6.40 -26.59 -7.28
CA GLU A 600 6.81 -27.19 -8.54
C GLU A 600 7.49 -26.18 -9.47
N LYS A 601 6.97 -24.97 -9.57
CA LYS A 601 7.57 -23.89 -10.37
C LYS A 601 8.88 -23.34 -9.80
N MET A 602 9.07 -23.42 -8.49
CA MET A 602 10.29 -23.01 -7.79
C MET A 602 11.33 -24.15 -7.69
N ASN A 603 11.11 -25.28 -8.33
CA ASN A 603 11.92 -26.50 -8.14
C ASN A 603 12.01 -26.93 -6.66
N ALA A 604 10.96 -26.66 -5.92
CA ALA A 604 10.81 -26.98 -4.52
C ALA A 604 9.87 -28.17 -4.34
N THR A 605 9.85 -28.73 -3.14
CA THR A 605 8.90 -29.77 -2.74
C THR A 605 8.12 -29.32 -1.53
N VAL A 606 6.86 -29.72 -1.45
CA VAL A 606 5.98 -29.48 -0.29
C VAL A 606 5.56 -30.80 0.33
N GLY A 607 5.22 -30.76 1.59
CA GLY A 607 4.68 -31.94 2.27
C GLY A 607 4.13 -31.62 3.65
N ILE A 608 3.71 -32.68 4.32
CA ILE A 608 3.12 -32.60 5.65
C ILE A 608 3.60 -33.76 6.50
N HIS A 609 3.78 -33.49 7.79
CA HIS A 609 3.84 -34.49 8.88
C HIS A 609 2.73 -34.15 9.86
N SER A 610 1.80 -35.07 10.06
CA SER A 610 0.65 -34.79 10.93
C SER A 610 0.18 -36.07 11.65
N GLU A 611 -0.28 -35.89 12.88
CA GLU A 611 -0.89 -36.94 13.67
C GLU A 611 -2.15 -36.39 14.35
N VAL A 612 -3.23 -37.15 14.29
CA VAL A 612 -4.53 -36.77 14.86
C VAL A 612 -4.39 -36.41 16.34
N ASN A 613 -4.90 -35.25 16.75
CA ASN A 613 -4.84 -34.66 18.09
C ASN A 613 -3.43 -34.31 18.60
N LYS A 614 -2.41 -34.32 17.73
CA LYS A 614 -1.06 -33.83 18.07
C LYS A 614 -0.64 -32.62 17.24
N GLY A 615 -1.37 -32.32 16.16
CA GLY A 615 -1.11 -31.22 15.29
C GLY A 615 -0.50 -31.60 13.95
N SER A 616 -0.07 -30.59 13.21
CA SER A 616 0.50 -30.76 11.87
C SER A 616 1.75 -29.90 11.69
N GLU A 617 2.68 -30.35 10.87
CA GLU A 617 3.80 -29.61 10.37
C GLU A 617 3.72 -29.61 8.84
N PHE A 618 3.34 -28.46 8.27
CA PHE A 618 3.42 -28.23 6.83
C PHE A 618 4.77 -27.65 6.48
N TRP A 619 5.39 -28.16 5.42
CA TRP A 619 6.72 -27.72 5.04
C TRP A 619 6.87 -27.50 3.53
N ILE A 620 7.80 -26.61 3.19
CA ILE A 620 8.33 -26.42 1.84
C ILE A 620 9.85 -26.54 1.87
N GLU A 621 10.42 -27.32 0.96
CA GLU A 621 11.84 -27.55 0.85
C GLU A 621 12.35 -26.98 -0.48
N LEU A 622 13.23 -25.99 -0.39
CA LEU A 622 13.80 -25.23 -1.50
C LEU A 622 15.25 -25.62 -1.74
N PRO A 623 15.76 -25.54 -2.98
CA PRO A 623 17.20 -25.53 -3.21
C PRO A 623 17.87 -24.41 -2.40
N TYR A 624 18.97 -24.74 -1.74
CA TYR A 624 19.75 -23.79 -0.93
C TYR A 624 21.05 -23.46 -1.61
N GLN A 625 21.20 -22.21 -2.03
CA GLN A 625 22.47 -21.64 -2.45
C GLN A 625 22.82 -20.55 -1.45
N PRO A 626 23.91 -20.71 -0.66
CA PRO A 626 24.32 -19.67 0.26
C PRO A 626 24.68 -18.40 -0.51
N VAL A 627 24.11 -17.29 -0.11
CA VAL A 627 24.50 -15.96 -0.59
C VAL A 627 25.66 -15.52 0.28
N ASN A 628 26.84 -15.26 -0.33
CA ASN A 628 28.05 -14.81 0.36
C ASN A 628 27.94 -13.38 0.87
#